data_6a14aa957813a135cb2f21d66fc3aa22
#
_entry.id   6a14aa957813a135cb2f21d66fc3aa22
#
_cell.length_a   1.000
_cell.length_b   1.000
_cell.length_c   1.000
_cell.angle_alpha   90.00
_cell.angle_beta   90.00
_cell.angle_gamma   90.00
#
_symmetry.space_group_name_H-M   'P 1'
#
loop_
_entity.id
_entity.type
_entity.pdbx_description
1 polymer ?
#
loop_
_entity_poly.entity_id
_entity_poly.type
_entity_poly.pdbx_seq_one_letter_code
_entity_poly.pdbx_strand_id
1 'polypeptide(L)'
;MNLSSIDFAPTAFQNLLYQAAPYDGIMEFLGRPRSINSIVLLSNGISFAIQVVVFLVIGSFADFGNWRPNILIALSIIAWAIGFGWLGVHTSDKWQVGVGLYIVGLIAYQTTLTFWTAAFPGLARNTIEMKEKADAYVAGTITREQYDYADTMMRSRLANIAFYIQSVGEIFILAIIVGIMFGLDVNASQANNNWGLSVLIAFVSGVWLLVSLPWFFLEKRRPGQDPGRRGVLIAGVWQLWHAMKQIWQLKQSLIYLIGKSIMRRGRERGTIINMCFM
;
A
#
# COMPACT_ATOMS: atom_id res chain seq x y z
N MET A 1 3.38 -6.86 -5.75
CA MET A 1 2.30 -7.77 -5.33
C MET A 1 1.06 -6.92 -5.14
N ASN A 2 0.25 -6.75 -6.23
CA ASN A 2 -0.95 -5.89 -6.21
C ASN A 2 -2.24 -6.64 -5.91
N LEU A 3 -2.28 -7.97 -6.06
CA LEU A 3 -3.34 -8.79 -5.47
C LEU A 3 -3.05 -8.97 -3.99
N SER A 4 -3.32 -7.93 -3.25
CA SER A 4 -3.23 -7.98 -1.80
C SER A 4 -4.59 -8.36 -1.22
N SER A 5 -4.57 -8.88 0.00
CA SER A 5 -5.80 -9.08 0.79
C SER A 5 -6.71 -7.85 0.80
N ILE A 6 -6.14 -6.67 0.56
CA ILE A 6 -6.84 -5.38 0.51
C ILE A 6 -7.62 -5.15 -0.78
N ASP A 7 -7.29 -5.80 -1.89
CA ASP A 7 -8.09 -5.65 -3.12
C ASP A 7 -9.47 -6.29 -2.97
N PHE A 8 -9.60 -7.31 -2.13
CA PHE A 8 -10.87 -7.95 -1.78
C PHE A 8 -11.56 -7.33 -0.56
N ALA A 9 -10.80 -6.66 0.32
CA ALA A 9 -11.32 -6.07 1.54
C ALA A 9 -12.41 -5.00 1.32
N PRO A 10 -12.33 -4.09 0.33
CA PRO A 10 -13.40 -3.14 0.04
C PRO A 10 -14.71 -3.85 -0.34
N THR A 11 -14.63 -4.89 -1.16
CA THR A 11 -15.78 -5.67 -1.59
C THR A 11 -16.36 -6.46 -0.43
N ALA A 12 -15.51 -7.13 0.36
CA ALA A 12 -15.94 -7.87 1.56
C ALA A 12 -16.60 -6.93 2.58
N PHE A 13 -16.00 -5.76 2.82
CA PHE A 13 -16.54 -4.75 3.71
C PHE A 13 -17.88 -4.19 3.21
N GLN A 14 -17.98 -3.87 1.93
CA GLN A 14 -19.22 -3.37 1.35
C GLN A 14 -20.33 -4.41 1.38
N ASN A 15 -20.06 -5.66 1.05
CA ASN A 15 -21.02 -6.75 1.12
C ASN A 15 -21.48 -7.02 2.56
N LEU A 16 -20.58 -6.92 3.52
CA LEU A 16 -20.92 -7.06 4.94
C LEU A 16 -21.88 -5.95 5.40
N LEU A 17 -21.66 -4.71 4.94
CA LEU A 17 -22.56 -3.58 5.22
C LEU A 17 -23.94 -3.78 4.54
N TYR A 18 -23.96 -4.25 3.29
CA TYR A 18 -25.24 -4.54 2.61
C TYR A 18 -26.05 -5.63 3.31
N GLN A 19 -25.38 -6.63 3.88
CA GLN A 19 -26.04 -7.68 4.63
C GLN A 19 -26.53 -7.22 6.01
N ALA A 20 -25.82 -6.26 6.63
CA ALA A 20 -26.15 -5.71 7.94
C ALA A 20 -27.22 -4.61 7.88
N ALA A 21 -27.34 -3.95 6.73
CA ALA A 21 -28.24 -2.81 6.58
C ALA A 21 -29.71 -3.21 6.58
N PRO A 22 -30.60 -2.41 7.19
CA PRO A 22 -32.04 -2.49 7.02
C PRO A 22 -32.46 -2.28 5.55
N TYR A 23 -33.77 -2.51 5.27
CA TYR A 23 -34.34 -2.39 3.91
C TYR A 23 -34.15 -1.01 3.25
N ASP A 24 -34.03 0.05 4.06
CA ASP A 24 -33.78 1.42 3.61
C ASP A 24 -32.30 1.72 3.31
N GLY A 25 -31.40 0.79 3.60
CA GLY A 25 -29.96 0.94 3.37
C GLY A 25 -29.31 2.00 4.25
N ILE A 26 -29.97 2.41 5.34
CA ILE A 26 -29.49 3.43 6.28
C ILE A 26 -29.06 2.73 7.57
N MET A 27 -27.82 2.97 7.99
CA MET A 27 -27.24 2.44 9.23
C MET A 27 -26.77 3.56 10.13
N GLU A 28 -26.81 3.35 11.43
CA GLU A 28 -26.23 4.28 12.38
C GLU A 28 -24.70 4.13 12.42
N PHE A 29 -23.98 5.17 12.02
CA PHE A 29 -22.52 5.18 12.05
C PHE A 29 -22.00 6.50 12.60
N LEU A 30 -21.18 6.43 13.65
CA LEU A 30 -20.65 7.60 14.38
C LEU A 30 -21.77 8.54 14.88
N GLY A 31 -22.86 7.95 15.42
CA GLY A 31 -23.98 8.69 16.01
C GLY A 31 -24.87 9.42 15.00
N ARG A 32 -24.84 9.03 13.72
CA ARG A 32 -25.68 9.61 12.66
C ARG A 32 -26.16 8.54 11.69
N PRO A 33 -27.41 8.64 11.19
CA PRO A 33 -27.89 7.78 10.12
C PRO A 33 -27.12 8.08 8.81
N ARG A 34 -26.59 7.05 8.18
CA ARG A 34 -25.77 7.14 6.96
C ARG A 34 -26.10 6.03 6.00
N SER A 35 -26.04 6.31 4.72
CA SER A 35 -26.08 5.26 3.69
C SER A 35 -24.78 4.46 3.67
N ILE A 36 -24.86 3.22 3.18
CA ILE A 36 -23.72 2.30 3.07
C ILE A 36 -22.52 2.95 2.33
N ASN A 37 -22.80 3.60 1.20
CA ASN A 37 -21.76 4.28 0.43
C ASN A 37 -21.09 5.41 1.22
N SER A 38 -21.86 6.13 2.05
CA SER A 38 -21.32 7.18 2.94
C SER A 38 -20.42 6.59 4.02
N ILE A 39 -20.75 5.41 4.55
CA ILE A 39 -19.94 4.71 5.55
C ILE A 39 -18.60 4.26 4.91
N VAL A 40 -18.63 3.67 3.73
CA VAL A 40 -17.42 3.27 3.00
C VAL A 40 -16.52 4.46 2.70
N LEU A 41 -17.11 5.54 2.18
CA LEU A 41 -16.37 6.78 1.85
C LEU A 41 -15.75 7.42 3.09
N LEU A 42 -16.50 7.46 4.20
CA LEU A 42 -16.03 8.03 5.45
C LEU A 42 -14.90 7.15 6.06
N SER A 43 -15.04 5.82 6.01
CA SER A 43 -14.01 4.89 6.47
C SER A 43 -12.71 5.07 5.68
N ASN A 44 -12.79 5.24 4.35
CA ASN A 44 -11.66 5.58 3.51
C ASN A 44 -11.05 6.93 3.90
N GLY A 45 -11.87 7.96 4.09
CA GLY A 45 -11.43 9.29 4.51
C GLY A 45 -10.68 9.27 5.85
N ILE A 46 -11.22 8.55 6.84
CA ILE A 46 -10.58 8.36 8.14
C ILE A 46 -9.24 7.62 7.98
N SER A 47 -9.21 6.54 7.19
CA SER A 47 -7.98 5.79 6.92
C SER A 47 -6.89 6.68 6.32
N PHE A 48 -7.22 7.50 5.32
CA PHE A 48 -6.27 8.41 4.70
C PHE A 48 -5.79 9.50 5.66
N ALA A 49 -6.67 10.06 6.48
CA ALA A 49 -6.28 11.06 7.48
C ALA A 49 -5.29 10.49 8.51
N ILE A 50 -5.57 9.30 9.04
CA ILE A 50 -4.66 8.61 9.97
C ILE A 50 -3.35 8.23 9.26
N GLN A 51 -3.42 7.76 8.01
CA GLN A 51 -2.25 7.38 7.22
C GLN A 51 -1.27 8.53 7.02
N VAL A 52 -1.73 9.76 6.83
CA VAL A 52 -0.85 10.93 6.75
C VAL A 52 -0.03 11.09 8.03
N VAL A 53 -0.66 10.96 9.20
CA VAL A 53 0.05 11.04 10.49
C VAL A 53 1.03 9.88 10.65
N VAL A 54 0.61 8.66 10.30
CA VAL A 54 1.45 7.47 10.35
C VAL A 54 2.68 7.62 9.46
N PHE A 55 2.54 8.15 8.24
CA PHE A 55 3.67 8.39 7.35
C PHE A 55 4.64 9.44 7.88
N LEU A 56 4.15 10.51 8.51
CA LEU A 56 5.01 11.53 9.12
C LEU A 56 5.85 10.94 10.26
N VAL A 57 5.23 10.15 11.12
CA VAL A 57 5.90 9.56 12.29
C VAL A 57 6.85 8.44 11.85
N ILE A 58 6.33 7.44 11.14
CA ILE A 58 7.10 6.23 10.76
C ILE A 58 8.16 6.58 9.71
N GLY A 59 7.87 7.50 8.78
CA GLY A 59 8.83 7.97 7.79
C GLY A 59 10.07 8.56 8.44
N SER A 60 9.89 9.39 9.47
CA SER A 60 11.00 9.95 10.23
C SER A 60 11.89 8.86 10.87
N PHE A 61 11.29 7.83 11.46
CA PHE A 61 12.05 6.71 12.02
C PHE A 61 12.73 5.83 10.96
N ALA A 62 12.14 5.74 9.77
CA ALA A 62 12.71 4.96 8.68
C ALA A 62 13.91 5.66 8.02
N ASP A 63 13.91 7.00 7.95
CA ASP A 63 14.98 7.78 7.34
C ASP A 63 16.16 7.99 8.28
N PHE A 64 15.89 8.13 9.59
CA PHE A 64 16.89 8.33 10.63
C PHE A 64 17.07 7.06 11.47
N GLY A 65 18.16 6.34 11.28
CA GLY A 65 18.51 5.16 12.06
C GLY A 65 18.35 3.83 11.33
N ASN A 66 18.39 2.71 12.08
CA ASN A 66 18.41 1.34 11.51
C ASN A 66 17.05 0.64 11.59
N TRP A 67 15.96 1.40 11.81
CA TRP A 67 14.63 0.85 12.13
C TRP A 67 13.84 0.36 10.92
N ARG A 68 14.24 0.75 9.71
CA ARG A 68 13.49 0.49 8.47
C ARG A 68 13.06 -0.96 8.27
N PRO A 69 13.93 -1.99 8.41
CA PRO A 69 13.50 -3.38 8.30
C PRO A 69 12.51 -3.78 9.38
N ASN A 70 12.74 -3.35 10.63
CA ASN A 70 11.87 -3.68 11.75
C ASN A 70 10.46 -3.08 11.60
N ILE A 71 10.37 -1.85 11.07
CA ILE A 71 9.10 -1.19 10.76
C ILE A 71 8.34 -2.00 9.72
N LEU A 72 9.01 -2.42 8.64
CA LEU A 72 8.38 -3.17 7.57
C LEU A 72 7.91 -4.56 8.06
N ILE A 73 8.71 -5.24 8.89
CA ILE A 73 8.32 -6.51 9.53
C ILE A 73 7.10 -6.32 10.42
N ALA A 74 7.11 -5.31 11.30
CA ALA A 74 5.98 -5.05 12.21
C ALA A 74 4.68 -4.73 11.45
N LEU A 75 4.74 -3.89 10.42
CA LEU A 75 3.60 -3.56 9.58
C LEU A 75 3.08 -4.77 8.81
N SER A 76 3.98 -5.64 8.32
CA SER A 76 3.59 -6.88 7.65
C SER A 76 2.87 -7.83 8.60
N ILE A 77 3.38 -8.00 9.83
CA ILE A 77 2.72 -8.84 10.86
C ILE A 77 1.32 -8.31 11.16
N ILE A 78 1.17 -6.99 11.32
CA ILE A 78 -0.14 -6.36 11.54
C ILE A 78 -1.06 -6.64 10.35
N ALA A 79 -0.59 -6.46 9.12
CA ALA A 79 -1.39 -6.69 7.93
C ALA A 79 -1.83 -8.16 7.80
N TRP A 80 -0.97 -9.13 8.14
CA TRP A 80 -1.34 -10.56 8.15
C TRP A 80 -2.35 -10.88 9.25
N ALA A 81 -2.15 -10.35 10.46
CA ALA A 81 -3.10 -10.54 11.56
C ALA A 81 -4.50 -10.03 11.18
N ILE A 82 -4.57 -8.89 10.49
CA ILE A 82 -5.82 -8.34 9.95
C ILE A 82 -6.40 -9.24 8.86
N GLY A 83 -5.57 -9.68 7.92
CA GLY A 83 -6.00 -10.57 6.83
C GLY A 83 -6.59 -11.88 7.34
N PHE A 84 -5.97 -12.52 8.33
CA PHE A 84 -6.53 -13.70 8.99
C PHE A 84 -7.73 -13.37 9.90
N GLY A 85 -7.76 -12.16 10.47
CA GLY A 85 -8.88 -11.66 11.27
C GLY A 85 -10.21 -11.62 10.49
N TRP A 86 -10.16 -11.43 9.16
CA TRP A 86 -11.34 -11.46 8.31
C TRP A 86 -12.08 -12.80 8.32
N LEU A 87 -11.42 -13.93 8.61
CA LEU A 87 -12.08 -15.21 8.78
C LEU A 87 -13.13 -15.22 9.90
N GLY A 88 -12.95 -14.37 10.91
CA GLY A 88 -13.93 -14.21 11.99
C GLY A 88 -15.04 -13.20 11.70
N VAL A 89 -15.00 -12.48 10.56
CA VAL A 89 -15.90 -11.34 10.27
C VAL A 89 -16.58 -11.53 8.92
N HIS A 90 -17.45 -12.55 8.85
CA HIS A 90 -18.23 -12.87 7.65
C HIS A 90 -19.74 -12.78 7.89
N THR A 91 -20.18 -12.50 9.12
CA THR A 91 -21.58 -12.40 9.53
C THR A 91 -21.99 -10.94 9.76
N SER A 92 -23.24 -10.62 9.47
CA SER A 92 -23.76 -9.24 9.50
C SER A 92 -23.69 -8.55 10.87
N ASP A 93 -23.75 -9.31 11.94
CA ASP A 93 -23.63 -8.81 13.33
C ASP A 93 -22.25 -8.23 13.65
N LYS A 94 -21.21 -8.61 12.88
CA LYS A 94 -19.82 -8.19 13.11
C LYS A 94 -19.36 -7.04 12.19
N TRP A 95 -20.27 -6.35 11.53
CA TRP A 95 -19.91 -5.29 10.59
C TRP A 95 -19.05 -4.18 11.21
N GLN A 96 -19.24 -3.84 12.50
CA GLN A 96 -18.44 -2.84 13.20
C GLN A 96 -16.97 -3.27 13.34
N VAL A 97 -16.72 -4.56 13.61
CA VAL A 97 -15.38 -5.13 13.62
C VAL A 97 -14.78 -5.08 12.21
N GLY A 98 -15.60 -5.38 11.19
CA GLY A 98 -15.22 -5.24 9.78
C GLY A 98 -14.75 -3.84 9.41
N VAL A 99 -15.41 -2.78 9.90
CA VAL A 99 -14.96 -1.38 9.75
C VAL A 99 -13.56 -1.20 10.34
N GLY A 100 -13.33 -1.67 11.55
CA GLY A 100 -12.03 -1.58 12.22
C GLY A 100 -10.93 -2.30 11.46
N LEU A 101 -11.15 -3.55 11.06
CA LEU A 101 -10.20 -4.34 10.27
C LEU A 101 -9.91 -3.67 8.92
N TYR A 102 -10.93 -3.11 8.28
CA TYR A 102 -10.79 -2.42 7.01
C TYR A 102 -9.90 -1.18 7.14
N ILE A 103 -10.18 -0.30 8.11
CA ILE A 103 -9.41 0.93 8.33
C ILE A 103 -7.94 0.62 8.65
N VAL A 104 -7.70 -0.25 9.64
CA VAL A 104 -6.34 -0.60 10.06
C VAL A 104 -5.59 -1.38 8.97
N GLY A 105 -6.29 -2.26 8.26
CA GLY A 105 -5.77 -3.00 7.12
C GLY A 105 -5.30 -2.08 5.99
N LEU A 106 -6.10 -1.09 5.61
CA LEU A 106 -5.72 -0.08 4.62
C LEU A 106 -4.46 0.67 5.02
N ILE A 107 -4.39 1.13 6.27
CA ILE A 107 -3.22 1.87 6.79
C ILE A 107 -1.98 0.99 6.77
N ALA A 108 -2.06 -0.22 7.31
CA ALA A 108 -0.93 -1.14 7.39
C ALA A 108 -0.40 -1.50 6.00
N TYR A 109 -1.29 -1.84 5.07
CA TYR A 109 -0.92 -2.19 3.71
C TYR A 109 -0.30 -1.04 2.93
N GLN A 110 -0.95 0.12 2.89
CA GLN A 110 -0.45 1.28 2.16
C GLN A 110 0.91 1.74 2.69
N THR A 111 1.08 1.66 4.01
CA THR A 111 2.35 1.99 4.64
C THR A 111 3.43 0.97 4.28
N THR A 112 3.12 -0.33 4.34
CA THR A 112 4.04 -1.39 3.91
C THR A 112 4.45 -1.23 2.45
N LEU A 113 3.50 -0.98 1.56
CA LEU A 113 3.76 -0.77 0.13
C LEU A 113 4.69 0.42 -0.12
N THR A 114 4.48 1.52 0.59
CA THR A 114 5.31 2.72 0.47
C THR A 114 6.75 2.46 0.91
N PHE A 115 6.96 1.79 2.04
CA PHE A 115 8.31 1.45 2.50
C PHE A 115 8.99 0.39 1.63
N TRP A 116 8.22 -0.55 1.08
CA TRP A 116 8.75 -1.54 0.14
C TRP A 116 9.25 -0.87 -1.15
N THR A 117 8.45 -0.01 -1.76
CA THR A 117 8.84 0.72 -2.98
C THR A 117 10.01 1.68 -2.74
N ALA A 118 10.09 2.28 -1.55
CA ALA A 118 11.20 3.12 -1.16
C ALA A 118 12.54 2.35 -0.99
N ALA A 119 12.53 1.02 -0.99
CA ALA A 119 13.75 0.22 -0.96
C ALA A 119 14.45 0.12 -2.31
N PHE A 120 13.74 0.27 -3.45
CA PHE A 120 14.30 0.09 -4.79
C PHE A 120 15.52 0.97 -5.11
N PRO A 121 15.56 2.27 -4.81
CA PRO A 121 16.74 3.08 -5.04
C PRO A 121 17.98 2.57 -4.32
N GLY A 122 17.83 2.11 -3.08
CA GLY A 122 18.92 1.55 -2.30
C GLY A 122 19.41 0.21 -2.87
N LEU A 123 18.49 -0.64 -3.36
CA LEU A 123 18.82 -1.90 -4.01
C LEU A 123 19.57 -1.67 -5.32
N ALA A 124 19.12 -0.72 -6.14
CA ALA A 124 19.75 -0.37 -7.41
C ALA A 124 21.22 0.01 -7.22
N ARG A 125 21.51 0.90 -6.28
CA ARG A 125 22.87 1.37 -5.99
C ARG A 125 23.80 0.30 -5.43
N ASN A 126 23.24 -0.81 -4.91
CA ASN A 126 24.02 -1.92 -4.36
C ASN A 126 24.33 -3.03 -5.39
N THR A 127 23.86 -2.89 -6.63
CA THR A 127 24.24 -3.81 -7.71
C THR A 127 25.73 -3.65 -8.05
N ILE A 128 26.35 -4.72 -8.54
CA ILE A 128 27.77 -4.71 -8.94
C ILE A 128 28.00 -3.64 -10.00
N GLU A 129 27.12 -3.57 -11.01
CA GLU A 129 27.17 -2.60 -12.10
C GLU A 129 27.17 -1.14 -11.60
N MET A 130 26.33 -0.82 -10.60
CA MET A 130 26.26 0.54 -10.05
C MET A 130 27.45 0.87 -9.13
N LYS A 131 28.04 -0.12 -8.47
CA LYS A 131 29.28 0.09 -7.70
C LYS A 131 30.45 0.41 -8.63
N GLU A 132 30.62 -0.34 -9.73
CA GLU A 132 31.63 -0.07 -10.75
C GLU A 132 31.45 1.33 -11.36
N LYS A 133 30.19 1.76 -11.63
CA LYS A 133 29.91 3.12 -12.09
C LYS A 133 30.23 4.18 -11.02
N ALA A 134 29.99 3.91 -9.74
CA ALA A 134 30.36 4.81 -8.67
C ALA A 134 31.89 4.96 -8.55
N ASP A 135 32.63 3.86 -8.65
CA ASP A 135 34.11 3.88 -8.65
C ASP A 135 34.65 4.63 -9.86
N ALA A 136 34.07 4.41 -11.05
CA ALA A 136 34.41 5.14 -12.27
C ALA A 136 34.14 6.65 -12.16
N TYR A 137 33.05 7.05 -11.48
CA TYR A 137 32.76 8.45 -11.21
C TYR A 137 33.78 9.06 -10.23
N VAL A 138 34.13 8.36 -9.16
CA VAL A 138 35.17 8.81 -8.21
C VAL A 138 36.54 8.93 -8.90
N ALA A 139 36.86 8.02 -9.82
CA ALA A 139 38.09 8.06 -10.62
C ALA A 139 38.07 9.15 -11.72
N GLY A 140 36.95 9.87 -11.90
CA GLY A 140 36.80 10.93 -12.92
C GLY A 140 36.71 10.42 -14.36
N THR A 141 36.48 9.11 -14.57
CA THR A 141 36.36 8.50 -15.92
C THR A 141 34.97 8.68 -16.53
N ILE A 142 33.95 8.95 -15.73
CA ILE A 142 32.59 9.27 -16.18
C ILE A 142 32.11 10.57 -15.55
N THR A 143 31.21 11.27 -16.28
CA THR A 143 30.60 12.51 -15.77
C THR A 143 29.47 12.21 -14.79
N ARG A 144 29.09 13.23 -14.01
CA ARG A 144 27.93 13.14 -13.11
C ARG A 144 26.64 12.80 -13.86
N GLU A 145 26.44 13.38 -15.03
CA GLU A 145 25.25 13.11 -15.85
C GLU A 145 25.19 11.65 -16.30
N GLN A 146 26.34 11.08 -16.68
CA GLN A 146 26.42 9.67 -17.04
C GLN A 146 26.12 8.74 -15.85
N TYR A 147 26.60 9.09 -14.66
CA TYR A 147 26.29 8.36 -13.44
C TYR A 147 24.79 8.45 -13.07
N ASP A 148 24.23 9.66 -13.09
CA ASP A 148 22.81 9.88 -12.77
C ASP A 148 21.87 9.19 -13.78
N TYR A 149 22.27 9.16 -15.05
CA TYR A 149 21.56 8.38 -16.08
C TYR A 149 21.59 6.87 -15.79
N ALA A 150 22.78 6.32 -15.48
CA ALA A 150 22.93 4.91 -15.13
C ALA A 150 22.12 4.53 -13.87
N ASP A 151 22.14 5.38 -12.82
CA ASP A 151 21.34 5.17 -11.60
C ASP A 151 19.84 5.15 -11.91
N THR A 152 19.36 6.07 -12.75
CA THR A 152 17.95 6.13 -13.17
C THR A 152 17.55 4.89 -13.98
N MET A 153 18.39 4.47 -14.92
CA MET A 153 18.14 3.28 -15.75
C MET A 153 18.12 2.00 -14.91
N MET A 154 19.06 1.87 -13.96
CA MET A 154 19.11 0.69 -13.07
C MET A 154 17.88 0.61 -12.15
N ARG A 155 17.44 1.74 -11.58
CA ARG A 155 16.19 1.79 -10.79
C ARG A 155 14.98 1.37 -11.60
N SER A 156 14.85 1.92 -12.83
CA SER A 156 13.76 1.57 -13.73
C SER A 156 13.79 0.10 -14.12
N ARG A 157 14.96 -0.44 -14.42
CA ARG A 157 15.15 -1.86 -14.75
C ARG A 157 14.72 -2.78 -13.61
N LEU A 158 15.18 -2.50 -12.37
CA LEU A 158 14.79 -3.29 -11.20
C LEU A 158 13.30 -3.19 -10.90
N ALA A 159 12.72 -1.99 -10.99
CA ALA A 159 11.29 -1.80 -10.81
C ALA A 159 10.49 -2.59 -11.87
N ASN A 160 10.87 -2.51 -13.14
CA ASN A 160 10.19 -3.23 -14.22
C ASN A 160 10.28 -4.75 -14.03
N ILE A 161 11.46 -5.29 -13.64
CA ILE A 161 11.60 -6.72 -13.35
C ILE A 161 10.70 -7.12 -12.18
N ALA A 162 10.68 -6.33 -11.10
CA ALA A 162 9.84 -6.62 -9.94
C ALA A 162 8.35 -6.61 -10.30
N PHE A 163 7.89 -5.63 -11.07
CA PHE A 163 6.49 -5.57 -11.54
C PHE A 163 6.15 -6.67 -12.53
N TYR A 164 7.09 -7.07 -13.40
CA TYR A 164 6.87 -8.18 -14.32
C TYR A 164 6.68 -9.50 -13.56
N ILE A 165 7.58 -9.82 -12.63
CA ILE A 165 7.47 -11.01 -11.77
C ILE A 165 6.17 -10.99 -10.96
N GLN A 166 5.79 -9.82 -10.45
CA GLN A 166 4.54 -9.60 -9.76
C GLN A 166 3.34 -9.96 -10.65
N SER A 167 3.26 -9.40 -11.87
CA SER A 167 2.13 -9.63 -12.78
C SER A 167 2.00 -11.09 -13.19
N VAL A 168 3.12 -11.78 -13.42
CA VAL A 168 3.10 -13.23 -13.67
C VAL A 168 2.56 -13.99 -12.45
N GLY A 169 3.03 -13.65 -11.25
CA GLY A 169 2.56 -14.25 -10.00
C GLY A 169 1.07 -14.01 -9.76
N GLU A 170 0.57 -12.83 -10.11
CA GLU A 170 -0.86 -12.47 -10.01
C GLU A 170 -1.76 -13.38 -10.86
N ILE A 171 -1.33 -13.72 -12.07
CA ILE A 171 -2.10 -14.63 -12.95
C ILE A 171 -2.26 -15.99 -12.30
N PHE A 172 -1.19 -16.56 -11.72
CA PHE A 172 -1.27 -17.84 -11.02
C PHE A 172 -2.17 -17.77 -9.78
N ILE A 173 -2.06 -16.71 -9.00
CA ILE A 173 -2.88 -16.50 -7.80
C ILE A 173 -4.35 -16.35 -8.21
N LEU A 174 -4.66 -15.61 -9.27
CA LEU A 174 -6.02 -15.46 -9.80
C LEU A 174 -6.62 -16.80 -10.22
N ALA A 175 -5.86 -17.68 -10.88
CA ALA A 175 -6.33 -19.00 -11.25
C ALA A 175 -6.72 -19.84 -10.01
N ILE A 176 -5.90 -19.77 -8.94
CA ILE A 176 -6.20 -20.45 -7.67
C ILE A 176 -7.43 -19.83 -7.00
N ILE A 177 -7.56 -18.51 -6.99
CA ILE A 177 -8.73 -17.79 -6.44
C ILE A 177 -10.01 -18.25 -7.12
N VAL A 178 -10.02 -18.34 -8.46
CA VAL A 178 -11.18 -18.84 -9.21
C VAL A 178 -11.54 -20.26 -8.75
N GLY A 179 -10.54 -21.14 -8.59
CA GLY A 179 -10.77 -22.49 -8.06
C GLY A 179 -11.38 -22.51 -6.64
N ILE A 180 -10.88 -21.66 -5.74
CA ILE A 180 -11.42 -21.51 -4.39
C ILE A 180 -12.87 -21.02 -4.43
N MET A 181 -13.18 -20.01 -5.25
CA MET A 181 -14.53 -19.46 -5.38
C MET A 181 -15.54 -20.51 -5.90
N PHE A 182 -15.13 -21.33 -6.87
CA PHE A 182 -15.95 -22.46 -7.33
C PHE A 182 -16.15 -23.50 -6.24
N GLY A 183 -15.09 -23.87 -5.51
CA GLY A 183 -15.17 -24.86 -4.44
C GLY A 183 -16.03 -24.43 -3.24
N LEU A 184 -16.15 -23.13 -2.99
CA LEU A 184 -16.97 -22.55 -1.92
C LEU A 184 -18.40 -22.21 -2.36
N ASP A 185 -18.73 -22.41 -3.63
CA ASP A 185 -20.03 -22.10 -4.21
C ASP A 185 -20.54 -20.68 -3.84
N VAL A 186 -19.68 -19.69 -4.05
CA VAL A 186 -19.89 -18.29 -3.61
C VAL A 186 -21.14 -17.63 -4.22
N ASN A 187 -21.68 -18.20 -5.30
CA ASN A 187 -22.87 -17.70 -5.99
C ASN A 187 -24.17 -18.29 -5.41
N ALA A 188 -24.09 -19.31 -4.55
CA ALA A 188 -25.27 -19.96 -4.00
C ALA A 188 -26.06 -19.07 -3.02
N SER A 189 -25.35 -18.26 -2.24
CA SER A 189 -25.98 -17.34 -1.28
C SER A 189 -25.07 -16.14 -0.92
N GLN A 190 -25.67 -15.07 -0.39
CA GLN A 190 -24.93 -13.94 0.13
C GLN A 190 -23.97 -14.34 1.28
N ALA A 191 -24.39 -15.29 2.12
CA ALA A 191 -23.55 -15.80 3.20
C ALA A 191 -22.32 -16.55 2.66
N ASN A 192 -22.49 -17.39 1.62
CA ASN A 192 -21.38 -18.05 0.94
C ASN A 192 -20.43 -17.06 0.28
N ASN A 193 -20.98 -15.99 -0.30
CA ASN A 193 -20.16 -14.93 -0.89
C ASN A 193 -19.29 -14.24 0.15
N ASN A 194 -19.85 -13.83 1.29
CA ASN A 194 -19.11 -13.19 2.37
C ASN A 194 -18.04 -14.12 2.97
N TRP A 195 -18.39 -15.41 3.17
CA TRP A 195 -17.43 -16.41 3.61
C TRP A 195 -16.31 -16.61 2.59
N GLY A 196 -16.64 -16.73 1.31
CA GLY A 196 -15.68 -16.84 0.21
C GLY A 196 -14.71 -15.68 0.17
N LEU A 197 -15.19 -14.44 0.28
CA LEU A 197 -14.33 -13.24 0.33
C LEU A 197 -13.40 -13.25 1.55
N SER A 198 -13.89 -13.67 2.71
CA SER A 198 -13.06 -13.79 3.93
C SER A 198 -11.96 -14.84 3.76
N VAL A 199 -12.28 -15.99 3.16
CA VAL A 199 -11.30 -17.04 2.83
C VAL A 199 -10.27 -16.54 1.82
N LEU A 200 -10.70 -15.79 0.79
CA LEU A 200 -9.78 -15.21 -0.19
C LEU A 200 -8.79 -14.21 0.45
N ILE A 201 -9.28 -13.34 1.32
CA ILE A 201 -8.43 -12.39 2.04
C ILE A 201 -7.38 -13.14 2.87
N ALA A 202 -7.79 -14.18 3.59
CA ALA A 202 -6.89 -15.01 4.38
C ALA A 202 -5.89 -15.80 3.51
N PHE A 203 -6.34 -16.37 2.39
CA PHE A 203 -5.49 -17.08 1.43
C PHE A 203 -4.39 -16.17 0.86
N VAL A 204 -4.77 -15.00 0.35
CA VAL A 204 -3.80 -14.03 -0.20
C VAL A 204 -2.83 -13.52 0.88
N SER A 205 -3.32 -13.32 2.11
CA SER A 205 -2.46 -12.97 3.24
C SER A 205 -1.47 -14.09 3.58
N GLY A 206 -1.89 -15.35 3.50
CA GLY A 206 -1.03 -16.52 3.68
C GLY A 206 0.04 -16.64 2.59
N VAL A 207 -0.32 -16.43 1.33
CA VAL A 207 0.64 -16.40 0.21
C VAL A 207 1.65 -15.27 0.41
N TRP A 208 1.18 -14.08 0.79
CA TRP A 208 2.08 -12.96 1.08
C TRP A 208 3.05 -13.28 2.22
N LEU A 209 2.57 -13.87 3.30
CA LEU A 209 3.39 -14.31 4.41
C LEU A 209 4.49 -15.27 3.93
N LEU A 210 4.14 -16.32 3.20
CA LEU A 210 5.10 -17.32 2.70
C LEU A 210 6.17 -16.71 1.78
N VAL A 211 5.77 -15.82 0.87
CA VAL A 211 6.68 -15.17 -0.08
C VAL A 211 7.59 -14.14 0.60
N SER A 212 7.14 -13.50 1.68
CA SER A 212 7.91 -12.46 2.37
C SER A 212 8.87 -13.01 3.43
N LEU A 213 8.64 -14.22 3.95
CA LEU A 213 9.54 -14.84 4.95
C LEU A 213 11.00 -14.86 4.52
N PRO A 214 11.40 -15.33 3.31
CA PRO A 214 12.79 -15.34 2.89
C PRO A 214 13.43 -13.95 2.92
N TRP A 215 12.66 -12.90 2.55
CA TRP A 215 13.15 -11.54 2.57
C TRP A 215 13.51 -11.08 4.00
N PHE A 216 12.70 -11.41 5.00
CA PHE A 216 12.96 -11.02 6.39
C PHE A 216 14.26 -11.61 6.95
N PHE A 217 14.64 -12.80 6.48
CA PHE A 217 15.92 -13.42 6.86
C PHE A 217 17.12 -12.87 6.09
N LEU A 218 16.91 -12.44 4.85
CA LEU A 218 17.98 -11.97 3.95
C LEU A 218 18.23 -10.46 4.06
N GLU A 219 17.29 -9.69 4.61
CA GLU A 219 17.39 -8.23 4.70
C GLU A 219 18.52 -7.81 5.63
N LYS A 220 19.44 -7.03 5.10
CA LYS A 220 20.56 -6.48 5.86
C LYS A 220 20.22 -5.08 6.39
N ARG A 221 20.44 -4.88 7.69
CA ARG A 221 20.30 -3.57 8.32
C ARG A 221 21.31 -2.60 7.73
N ARG A 222 20.86 -1.45 7.31
CA ARG A 222 21.70 -0.37 6.79
C ARG A 222 21.57 0.84 7.68
N PRO A 223 22.68 1.53 7.98
CA PRO A 223 22.60 2.77 8.74
C PRO A 223 21.79 3.80 7.94
N GLY A 224 20.83 4.45 8.61
CA GLY A 224 20.11 5.59 8.10
C GLY A 224 20.91 6.88 8.29
N GLN A 225 20.26 8.02 8.02
CA GLN A 225 20.85 9.33 8.25
C GLN A 225 21.00 9.62 9.76
N ASP A 226 22.02 10.36 10.12
CA ASP A 226 22.20 10.82 11.52
C ASP A 226 21.24 12.01 11.76
N PRO A 227 20.35 11.93 12.77
CA PRO A 227 19.44 13.02 13.11
C PRO A 227 20.14 14.22 13.74
N GLY A 228 21.43 14.09 14.07
CA GLY A 228 22.22 15.11 14.76
C GLY A 228 21.65 15.44 16.14
N ARG A 229 21.75 16.71 16.57
CA ARG A 229 21.24 17.18 17.87
C ARG A 229 19.71 17.30 17.94
N ARG A 230 19.00 17.15 16.83
CA ARG A 230 17.54 17.25 16.74
C ARG A 230 16.95 15.85 16.94
N GLY A 231 15.95 15.69 17.78
CA GLY A 231 15.27 14.39 17.90
C GLY A 231 14.72 13.90 16.55
N VAL A 232 14.65 12.58 16.35
CA VAL A 232 14.26 11.92 15.09
C VAL A 232 12.97 12.50 14.49
N LEU A 233 11.92 12.72 15.29
CA LEU A 233 10.65 13.27 14.83
C LEU A 233 10.79 14.72 14.33
N ILE A 234 11.55 15.56 15.06
CA ILE A 234 11.75 16.96 14.68
C ILE A 234 12.59 17.04 13.40
N ALA A 235 13.60 16.17 13.26
CA ALA A 235 14.41 16.08 12.06
C ALA A 235 13.57 15.71 10.84
N GLY A 236 12.65 14.73 10.97
CA GLY A 236 11.75 14.31 9.89
C GLY A 236 10.77 15.41 9.47
N VAL A 237 10.12 16.07 10.42
CA VAL A 237 9.21 17.21 10.12
C VAL A 237 9.98 18.35 9.44
N TRP A 238 11.20 18.65 9.91
CA TRP A 238 12.05 19.69 9.33
C TRP A 238 12.49 19.34 7.90
N GLN A 239 12.85 18.07 7.65
CA GLN A 239 13.20 17.59 6.32
C GLN A 239 12.00 17.69 5.36
N LEU A 240 10.80 17.31 5.82
CA LEU A 240 9.57 17.46 5.04
C LEU A 240 9.29 18.94 4.69
N TRP A 241 9.44 19.83 5.67
CA TRP A 241 9.28 21.27 5.45
C TRP A 241 10.26 21.82 4.39
N HIS A 242 11.53 21.38 4.47
CA HIS A 242 12.55 21.76 3.48
C HIS A 242 12.24 21.22 2.09
N ALA A 243 11.81 19.95 2.00
CA ALA A 243 11.40 19.35 0.74
C ALA A 243 10.20 20.09 0.13
N MET A 244 9.19 20.42 0.93
CA MET A 244 8.04 21.22 0.49
C MET A 244 8.47 22.60 -0.02
N LYS A 245 9.38 23.27 0.69
CA LYS A 245 9.90 24.59 0.27
C LYS A 245 10.66 24.49 -1.05
N GLN A 246 11.47 23.44 -1.24
CA GLN A 246 12.19 23.21 -2.50
C GLN A 246 11.22 22.92 -3.66
N ILE A 247 10.20 22.07 -3.44
CA ILE A 247 9.17 21.81 -4.47
C ILE A 247 8.40 23.08 -4.83
N TRP A 248 8.10 23.92 -3.84
CA TRP A 248 7.43 25.21 -4.09
C TRP A 248 8.26 26.16 -4.95
N GLN A 249 9.58 26.15 -4.80
CA GLN A 249 10.49 26.94 -5.63
C GLN A 249 10.61 26.40 -7.07
N LEU A 250 10.37 25.12 -7.28
CA LEU A 250 10.38 24.46 -8.60
C LEU A 250 8.98 24.54 -9.24
N LYS A 251 8.64 25.68 -9.84
CA LYS A 251 7.33 25.92 -10.47
C LYS A 251 6.88 24.80 -11.42
N GLN A 252 7.81 24.24 -12.20
CA GLN A 252 7.53 23.16 -13.14
C GLN A 252 7.08 21.88 -12.42
N SER A 253 7.75 21.50 -11.31
CA SER A 253 7.38 20.34 -10.49
C SER A 253 6.03 20.54 -9.81
N LEU A 254 5.75 21.75 -9.33
CA LEU A 254 4.46 22.09 -8.74
C LEU A 254 3.32 21.99 -9.75
N ILE A 255 3.49 22.55 -10.95
CA ILE A 255 2.51 22.48 -12.05
C ILE A 255 2.29 21.03 -12.46
N TYR A 256 3.35 20.22 -12.56
CA TYR A 256 3.24 18.79 -12.87
C TYR A 256 2.42 18.03 -11.81
N LEU A 257 2.70 18.26 -10.52
CA LEU A 257 1.97 17.62 -9.41
C LEU A 257 0.50 18.01 -9.40
N ILE A 258 0.19 19.30 -9.59
CA ILE A 258 -1.18 19.80 -9.68
C ILE A 258 -1.87 19.22 -10.92
N GLY A 259 -1.22 19.28 -12.09
CA GLY A 259 -1.75 18.75 -13.34
C GLY A 259 -2.04 17.25 -13.26
N LYS A 260 -1.15 16.46 -12.68
CA LYS A 260 -1.34 15.02 -12.46
C LYS A 260 -2.52 14.73 -11.52
N SER A 261 -2.68 15.54 -10.47
CA SER A 261 -3.79 15.41 -9.51
C SER A 261 -5.14 15.73 -10.16
N ILE A 262 -5.19 16.74 -11.04
CA ILE A 262 -6.39 17.13 -11.78
C ILE A 262 -6.73 16.09 -12.85
N MET A 263 -5.75 15.60 -13.61
CA MET A 263 -5.96 14.56 -14.63
C MET A 263 -6.43 13.24 -14.03
N ARG A 264 -5.93 12.84 -12.87
CA ARG A 264 -6.41 11.66 -12.14
C ARG A 264 -7.88 11.79 -11.78
N ARG A 265 -8.27 12.96 -11.26
CA ARG A 265 -9.67 13.26 -10.89
C ARG A 265 -10.59 13.31 -12.13
N GLY A 266 -10.11 13.78 -13.27
CA GLY A 266 -10.84 13.80 -14.55
C GLY A 266 -11.04 12.40 -15.12
N ARG A 267 -10.05 11.51 -15.02
CA ARG A 267 -10.14 10.12 -15.48
C ARG A 267 -11.14 9.31 -14.64
N GLU A 268 -11.15 9.49 -13.33
CA GLU A 268 -12.12 8.83 -12.43
C GLU A 268 -13.56 9.28 -12.74
N ARG A 269 -13.78 10.57 -13.05
CA ARG A 269 -15.11 11.07 -13.46
C ARG A 269 -15.55 10.54 -14.85
N GLY A 270 -14.63 10.43 -15.80
CA GLY A 270 -14.92 9.87 -17.12
C GLY A 270 -15.30 8.39 -17.08
N THR A 271 -14.68 7.62 -16.18
CA THR A 271 -15.00 6.19 -15.97
C THR A 271 -16.39 6.02 -15.35
N ILE A 272 -16.77 6.89 -14.39
CA ILE A 272 -18.10 6.85 -13.77
C ILE A 272 -19.19 7.21 -14.79
N ILE A 273 -18.96 8.19 -15.66
CA ILE A 273 -19.93 8.59 -16.71
C ILE A 273 -20.14 7.45 -17.71
N ASN A 274 -19.07 6.78 -18.14
CA ASN A 274 -19.19 5.63 -19.06
C ASN A 274 -19.87 4.40 -18.42
N MET A 275 -19.77 4.23 -17.10
CA MET A 275 -20.47 3.15 -16.40
C MET A 275 -21.97 3.43 -16.17
N CYS A 276 -22.40 4.69 -16.21
CA CYS A 276 -23.82 5.06 -16.11
C CYS A 276 -24.56 5.03 -17.46
N PHE A 277 -23.83 4.88 -18.57
CA PHE A 277 -24.41 4.81 -19.93
C PHE A 277 -24.34 3.42 -20.58
N MET A 278 -23.87 2.39 -19.88
CA MET A 278 -24.02 0.98 -20.20
C MET A 278 -25.01 0.30 -19.27
#